data_81d545956129515aba71c3b29b3afb2b
#
_entry.id   81d545956129515aba71c3b29b3afb2b
#
_cell.length_a   1.000
_cell.length_b   1.000
_cell.length_c   1.000
_cell.angle_alpha   90.00
_cell.angle_beta   90.00
_cell.angle_gamma   90.00
#
_symmetry.space_group_name_H-M   'P 1'
#
loop_
_entity.id
_entity.type
_entity.pdbx_description
1 polymer ?
#
loop_
_entity_poly.entity_id
_entity_poly.type
_entity_poly.pdbx_seq_one_letter_code
_entity_poly.pdbx_strand_id
1 'polypeptide(L)'
;KKGIRNNCFHQNYTHDVLFPGATFRTRHNGECAILGRSDDKSRRGYYVVEFKDSGIIKEAYGSHIKTGSVSDEAFPSSEEERQKLLMTPKYYGVGYIGNGCHSTIENTRTHQRTRAFILWHNMLARCHMTTKGKQYFKGYKGVTVCERWHNFQNFCNDLPKLHGYNKWKDNPGEYELD
;
A
#
# COMPACT_ATOMS: atom_id res chain seq x y z
N LYS A 1 10.97 -1.11 46.78
CA LYS A 1 10.67 -2.08 45.71
C LYS A 1 10.74 -1.30 44.41
N LYS A 2 11.83 -1.38 43.62
CA LYS A 2 11.98 -0.81 42.30
C LYS A 2 11.27 -1.73 41.32
N GLY A 3 10.22 -1.22 40.68
CA GLY A 3 9.49 -1.92 39.62
C GLY A 3 10.39 -2.14 38.39
N ILE A 4 10.53 -3.40 38.01
CA ILE A 4 11.23 -3.84 36.80
C ILE A 4 10.35 -3.41 35.63
N ARG A 5 10.80 -2.39 34.87
CA ARG A 5 10.19 -2.08 33.58
C ARG A 5 10.65 -3.17 32.62
N ASN A 6 9.75 -4.07 32.26
CA ASN A 6 9.99 -5.04 31.20
C ASN A 6 10.14 -4.31 29.87
N ASN A 7 11.38 -4.10 29.46
CA ASN A 7 11.75 -3.59 28.16
C ASN A 7 11.72 -4.77 27.16
N CYS A 8 10.54 -5.19 26.73
CA CYS A 8 10.36 -6.25 25.72
C CYS A 8 10.66 -5.83 24.28
N PHE A 9 11.40 -4.74 24.06
CA PHE A 9 11.67 -4.20 22.73
C PHE A 9 13.10 -4.41 22.22
N HIS A 10 13.86 -5.34 22.81
CA HIS A 10 15.20 -5.69 22.32
C HIS A 10 15.23 -7.14 21.86
N GLN A 11 14.59 -7.44 20.75
CA GLN A 11 14.90 -8.63 19.96
C GLN A 11 15.30 -8.24 18.55
N ASN A 12 16.63 -8.26 18.33
CA ASN A 12 17.34 -8.57 17.10
C ASN A 12 17.09 -7.69 15.86
N TYR A 13 17.40 -6.41 15.95
CA TYR A 13 17.74 -5.65 14.75
C TYR A 13 19.25 -5.38 14.71
N THR A 14 20.00 -6.32 14.16
CA THR A 14 21.43 -6.17 13.78
C THR A 14 21.53 -5.34 12.49
N HIS A 15 20.92 -4.16 12.42
CA HIS A 15 21.03 -3.34 11.21
C HIS A 15 21.42 -1.90 11.56
N ASP A 16 22.74 -1.73 11.74
CA ASP A 16 23.35 -0.40 11.75
C ASP A 16 23.32 0.29 10.39
N VAL A 17 22.88 -0.40 9.33
CA VAL A 17 22.93 0.12 7.96
C VAL A 17 21.53 0.24 7.40
N LEU A 18 21.08 1.49 7.18
CA LEU A 18 19.85 1.79 6.49
C LEU A 18 20.10 1.72 4.97
N PHE A 19 19.53 0.72 4.30
CA PHE A 19 19.70 0.50 2.87
C PHE A 19 18.34 0.29 2.18
N PRO A 20 18.23 0.59 0.89
CA PRO A 20 17.00 0.36 0.13
C PRO A 20 16.56 -1.11 0.19
N GLY A 21 15.28 -1.33 0.49
CA GLY A 21 14.68 -2.64 0.66
C GLY A 21 14.75 -3.22 2.08
N ALA A 22 15.45 -2.57 3.03
CA ALA A 22 15.35 -2.93 4.44
C ALA A 22 13.95 -2.60 4.96
N THR A 23 13.44 -3.44 5.85
CA THR A 23 12.18 -3.20 6.56
C THR A 23 12.45 -2.98 8.03
N PHE A 24 11.63 -2.16 8.65
CA PHE A 24 11.69 -1.89 10.08
C PHE A 24 10.28 -1.75 10.64
N ARG A 25 10.15 -2.05 11.92
CA ARG A 25 8.87 -1.94 12.62
C ARG A 25 8.77 -0.59 13.31
N THR A 26 7.70 0.13 13.03
CA THR A 26 7.39 1.37 13.77
C THR A 26 6.71 1.04 15.09
N ARG A 27 6.72 1.99 16.02
CA ARG A 27 6.09 1.80 17.34
C ARG A 27 4.58 1.67 17.28
N HIS A 28 3.95 2.32 16.29
CA HIS A 28 2.49 2.48 16.24
C HIS A 28 1.86 2.20 14.88
N ASN A 29 2.66 2.18 13.80
CA ASN A 29 2.16 2.20 12.42
C ASN A 29 2.61 0.99 11.59
N GLY A 30 2.80 -0.17 12.22
CA GLY A 30 3.17 -1.40 11.51
C GLY A 30 4.59 -1.38 10.94
N GLU A 31 4.78 -2.01 9.80
CA GLU A 31 6.08 -2.09 9.13
C GLU A 31 6.24 -1.05 8.03
N CYS A 32 7.46 -0.50 7.95
CA CYS A 32 7.90 0.36 6.86
C CYS A 32 9.03 -0.29 6.06
N ALA A 33 9.08 -0.01 4.78
CA ALA A 33 10.20 -0.31 3.89
C ALA A 33 11.00 0.96 3.59
N ILE A 34 12.33 0.86 3.60
CA ILE A 34 13.21 1.93 3.13
C ILE A 34 13.31 1.82 1.61
N LEU A 35 12.99 2.89 0.92
CA LEU A 35 13.00 2.98 -0.52
C LEU A 35 14.35 3.46 -1.06
N GLY A 36 14.92 4.42 -0.38
CA GLY A 36 16.16 5.05 -0.77
C GLY A 36 16.52 6.19 0.19
N ARG A 37 17.60 6.86 -0.14
CA ARG A 37 17.91 8.16 0.47
C ARG A 37 17.05 9.23 -0.17
N SER A 38 16.76 10.30 0.59
CA SER A 38 16.13 11.49 0.01
C SER A 38 17.04 12.09 -1.06
N ASP A 39 16.44 12.46 -2.20
CA ASP A 39 17.13 13.15 -3.29
C ASP A 39 17.42 14.63 -2.97
N ASP A 40 16.76 15.17 -1.93
CA ASP A 40 17.00 16.52 -1.46
C ASP A 40 18.34 16.62 -0.74
N LYS A 41 19.32 17.24 -1.41
CA LYS A 41 20.68 17.44 -0.88
C LYS A 41 20.73 18.23 0.43
N SER A 42 19.70 19.04 0.73
CA SER A 42 19.59 19.78 1.99
C SER A 42 19.19 18.87 3.15
N ARG A 43 18.60 17.70 2.88
CA ARG A 43 18.09 16.73 3.86
C ARG A 43 19.04 15.55 4.06
N ARG A 44 20.29 15.84 4.42
CA ARG A 44 21.26 14.79 4.77
C ARG A 44 20.73 13.91 5.91
N GLY A 45 20.78 12.58 5.73
CA GLY A 45 20.32 11.60 6.72
C GLY A 45 18.81 11.27 6.66
N TYR A 46 18.10 11.84 5.69
CA TYR A 46 16.71 11.46 5.40
C TYR A 46 16.65 10.33 4.38
N TYR A 47 15.65 9.49 4.57
CA TYR A 47 15.33 8.34 3.72
C TYR A 47 13.86 8.44 3.33
N VAL A 48 13.57 8.00 2.13
CA VAL A 48 12.21 7.78 1.67
C VAL A 48 11.75 6.43 2.20
N VAL A 49 10.64 6.40 2.90
CA VAL A 49 10.07 5.19 3.51
C VAL A 49 8.62 5.02 3.07
N GLU A 50 8.19 3.79 2.92
CA GLU A 50 6.81 3.42 2.63
C GLU A 50 6.24 2.59 3.78
N PHE A 51 5.10 2.99 4.28
CA PHE A 51 4.34 2.20 5.25
C PHE A 51 3.63 1.07 4.52
N LYS A 52 3.92 -0.19 4.89
CA LYS A 52 3.35 -1.36 4.22
C LYS A 52 1.84 -1.44 4.30
N ASP A 53 1.28 -0.99 5.41
CA ASP A 53 -0.15 -1.08 5.68
C ASP A 53 -0.96 0.01 4.97
N SER A 54 -0.43 1.23 4.87
CA SER A 54 -1.13 2.37 4.23
C SER A 54 -0.67 2.65 2.80
N GLY A 55 0.52 2.19 2.43
CA GLY A 55 1.17 2.54 1.17
C GLY A 55 1.61 4.00 1.09
N ILE A 56 1.58 4.73 2.22
CA ILE A 56 2.02 6.11 2.27
C ILE A 56 3.54 6.16 2.21
N ILE A 57 4.03 7.04 1.34
CA ILE A 57 5.44 7.33 1.16
C ILE A 57 5.74 8.68 1.79
N LYS A 58 6.75 8.72 2.65
CA LYS A 58 7.24 9.97 3.25
C LYS A 58 8.73 9.92 3.50
N GLU A 59 9.30 11.07 3.79
CA GLU A 59 10.67 11.15 4.24
C GLU A 59 10.77 11.03 5.76
N ALA A 60 11.75 10.25 6.22
CA ALA A 60 12.03 10.05 7.63
C ALA A 60 13.53 10.14 7.91
N TYR A 61 13.88 10.76 9.03
CA TYR A 61 15.25 10.85 9.46
C TYR A 61 15.77 9.49 9.98
N GLY A 62 17.00 9.13 9.63
CA GLY A 62 17.56 7.81 9.92
C GLY A 62 17.51 7.39 11.39
N SER A 63 17.66 8.35 12.34
CA SER A 63 17.50 8.04 13.76
C SER A 63 16.07 7.67 14.14
N HIS A 64 15.07 8.31 13.52
CA HIS A 64 13.65 7.97 13.75
C HIS A 64 13.32 6.59 13.20
N ILE A 65 13.93 6.22 12.07
CA ILE A 65 13.79 4.87 11.50
C ILE A 65 14.35 3.83 12.50
N LYS A 66 15.57 4.03 12.97
CA LYS A 66 16.24 3.11 13.92
C LYS A 66 15.48 2.97 15.24
N THR A 67 14.84 4.03 15.72
CA THR A 67 14.06 4.00 16.96
C THR A 67 12.59 3.58 16.76
N GLY A 68 12.16 3.37 15.52
CA GLY A 68 10.78 3.08 15.18
C GLY A 68 9.81 4.24 15.44
N SER A 69 10.32 5.47 15.62
CA SER A 69 9.51 6.66 15.92
C SER A 69 8.99 7.39 14.67
N VAL A 70 9.07 6.74 13.52
CA VAL A 70 8.43 7.25 12.30
C VAL A 70 6.93 7.07 12.43
N SER A 71 6.19 8.18 12.35
CA SER A 71 4.73 8.18 12.37
C SER A 71 4.17 8.35 10.97
N ASP A 72 3.11 7.64 10.69
CA ASP A 72 2.26 7.88 9.53
C ASP A 72 1.12 8.80 9.97
N GLU A 73 1.12 10.03 9.48
CA GLU A 73 0.10 11.03 9.84
C GLU A 73 -1.29 10.68 9.30
N ALA A 74 -1.35 9.80 8.31
CA ALA A 74 -2.61 9.28 7.79
C ALA A 74 -3.03 7.98 8.49
N PHE A 75 -2.22 7.47 9.41
CA PHE A 75 -2.50 6.23 10.11
C PHE A 75 -3.07 6.52 11.50
N PRO A 76 -4.25 6.00 11.77
CA PRO A 76 -4.90 6.19 13.03
C PRO A 76 -4.17 5.49 14.17
N SER A 77 -4.29 6.07 15.35
CA SER A 77 -3.68 5.59 16.58
C SER A 77 -4.36 4.33 17.16
N SER A 78 -5.52 3.95 16.62
CA SER A 78 -6.28 2.77 17.02
C SER A 78 -6.58 1.83 15.86
N GLU A 79 -6.80 0.55 16.17
CA GLU A 79 -7.20 -0.45 15.17
C GLU A 79 -8.55 -0.10 14.52
N GLU A 80 -9.46 0.53 15.26
CA GLU A 80 -10.77 0.96 14.75
C GLU A 80 -10.64 2.03 13.67
N GLU A 81 -9.78 3.03 13.91
CA GLU A 81 -9.50 4.06 12.93
C GLU A 81 -8.78 3.50 11.69
N ARG A 82 -7.88 2.53 11.90
CA ARG A 82 -7.21 1.81 10.81
C ARG A 82 -8.21 1.08 9.93
N GLN A 83 -9.14 0.34 10.55
CA GLN A 83 -10.22 -0.34 9.83
C GLN A 83 -11.06 0.66 9.03
N LYS A 84 -11.43 1.79 9.64
CA LYS A 84 -12.15 2.87 8.95
C LYS A 84 -11.39 3.40 7.75
N LEU A 85 -10.07 3.60 7.88
CA LEU A 85 -9.23 4.08 6.79
C LEU A 85 -9.16 3.08 5.61
N LEU A 86 -9.02 1.78 5.91
CA LEU A 86 -9.01 0.72 4.91
C LEU A 86 -10.36 0.61 4.16
N MET A 87 -11.46 0.96 4.82
CA MET A 87 -12.80 0.95 4.25
C MET A 87 -13.21 2.28 3.59
N THR A 88 -12.35 3.29 3.65
CA THR A 88 -12.64 4.61 3.06
C THR A 88 -12.30 4.61 1.57
N PRO A 89 -13.24 5.01 0.68
CA PRO A 89 -12.98 5.13 -0.74
C PRO A 89 -11.85 6.13 -1.06
N LYS A 90 -10.75 5.65 -1.65
CA LYS A 90 -9.59 6.46 -2.02
C LYS A 90 -9.33 6.46 -3.53
N TYR A 91 -9.84 5.45 -4.25
CA TYR A 91 -9.58 5.28 -5.67
C TYR A 91 -10.81 5.66 -6.47
N TYR A 92 -10.69 6.75 -7.23
CA TYR A 92 -11.75 7.27 -8.12
C TYR A 92 -13.11 7.48 -7.44
N GLY A 93 -13.10 7.77 -6.12
CA GLY A 93 -14.29 8.04 -5.32
C GLY A 93 -15.09 6.80 -4.88
N VAL A 94 -14.74 5.60 -5.35
CA VAL A 94 -15.48 4.37 -5.04
C VAL A 94 -14.59 3.26 -4.48
N GLY A 95 -13.35 3.12 -4.95
CA GLY A 95 -12.48 2.02 -4.61
C GLY A 95 -11.78 2.20 -3.25
N TYR A 96 -11.67 1.12 -2.49
CA TYR A 96 -10.95 1.05 -1.22
C TYR A 96 -10.23 -0.28 -1.07
N ILE A 97 -9.17 -0.29 -0.23
CA ILE A 97 -8.32 -1.49 -0.10
C ILE A 97 -9.04 -2.63 0.61
N GLY A 98 -9.82 -2.31 1.64
CA GLY A 98 -10.46 -3.31 2.47
C GLY A 98 -9.50 -3.99 3.45
N ASN A 99 -10.07 -4.75 4.38
CA ASN A 99 -9.31 -5.57 5.32
C ASN A 99 -9.15 -6.98 4.74
N GLY A 100 -7.92 -7.48 4.67
CA GLY A 100 -7.61 -8.80 4.14
C GLY A 100 -6.12 -9.03 3.92
N CYS A 101 -5.77 -10.15 3.29
CA CYS A 101 -4.39 -10.62 3.15
C CYS A 101 -3.73 -10.26 1.80
N HIS A 102 -4.49 -9.72 0.84
CA HIS A 102 -3.95 -9.39 -0.48
C HIS A 102 -3.18 -8.09 -0.45
N SER A 103 -1.89 -8.15 -0.79
CA SER A 103 -1.03 -6.97 -0.89
C SER A 103 -1.27 -6.20 -2.19
N THR A 104 -1.13 -4.88 -2.12
CA THR A 104 -1.11 -4.02 -3.31
C THR A 104 0.28 -3.93 -3.92
N ILE A 105 1.32 -4.38 -3.20
CA ILE A 105 2.74 -4.27 -3.59
C ILE A 105 3.31 -5.68 -3.71
N GLU A 106 3.97 -5.97 -4.82
CA GLU A 106 4.68 -7.22 -5.08
C GLU A 106 6.13 -7.14 -4.63
N ASN A 107 6.80 -6.04 -4.93
CA ASN A 107 8.19 -5.83 -4.58
C ASN A 107 8.37 -4.48 -3.89
N THR A 108 8.71 -4.53 -2.60
CA THR A 108 8.91 -3.34 -1.78
C THR A 108 10.15 -2.53 -2.15
N ARG A 109 11.15 -3.14 -2.80
CA ARG A 109 12.36 -2.43 -3.23
C ARG A 109 12.13 -1.56 -4.46
N THR A 110 11.31 -2.05 -5.39
CA THR A 110 11.05 -1.38 -6.67
C THR A 110 9.72 -0.68 -6.72
N HIS A 111 8.94 -0.70 -5.63
CA HIS A 111 7.55 -0.22 -5.57
C HIS A 111 6.63 -0.85 -6.61
N GLN A 112 7.01 -2.02 -7.11
CA GLN A 112 6.21 -2.70 -8.10
C GLN A 112 4.88 -3.11 -7.49
N ARG A 113 3.81 -2.61 -8.09
CA ARG A 113 2.45 -3.00 -7.73
C ARG A 113 2.15 -4.42 -8.19
N THR A 114 1.33 -5.15 -7.41
CA THR A 114 0.84 -6.45 -7.85
C THR A 114 0.03 -6.32 -9.13
N ARG A 115 0.09 -7.33 -9.99
CA ARG A 115 -0.73 -7.36 -11.23
C ARG A 115 -2.22 -7.22 -10.93
N ALA A 116 -2.67 -7.87 -9.85
CA ALA A 116 -4.05 -7.76 -9.40
C ALA A 116 -4.45 -6.31 -9.05
N PHE A 117 -3.55 -5.57 -8.35
CA PHE A 117 -3.80 -4.18 -8.04
C PHE A 117 -3.85 -3.30 -9.30
N ILE A 118 -2.93 -3.50 -10.24
CA ILE A 118 -2.91 -2.75 -11.51
C ILE A 118 -4.21 -2.99 -12.29
N LEU A 119 -4.63 -4.25 -12.38
CA LEU A 119 -5.88 -4.62 -13.08
C LEU A 119 -7.09 -3.95 -12.43
N TRP A 120 -7.23 -4.08 -11.11
CA TRP A 120 -8.31 -3.47 -10.34
C TRP A 120 -8.33 -1.95 -10.46
N HIS A 121 -7.19 -1.32 -10.28
CA HIS A 121 -7.04 0.14 -10.38
C HIS A 121 -7.42 0.66 -11.77
N ASN A 122 -6.96 -0.01 -12.83
CA ASN A 122 -7.27 0.36 -14.21
C ASN A 122 -8.75 0.15 -14.54
N MET A 123 -9.38 -0.91 -14.03
CA MET A 123 -10.82 -1.13 -14.18
C MET A 123 -11.61 0.01 -13.54
N LEU A 124 -11.28 0.40 -12.30
CA LEU A 124 -11.92 1.53 -11.63
C LEU A 124 -11.68 2.85 -12.38
N ALA A 125 -10.44 3.08 -12.86
CA ALA A 125 -10.12 4.27 -13.63
C ALA A 125 -10.98 4.41 -14.87
N ARG A 126 -11.10 3.33 -15.66
CA ARG A 126 -11.90 3.32 -16.89
C ARG A 126 -13.36 3.69 -16.63
N CYS A 127 -13.93 3.19 -15.52
CA CYS A 127 -15.35 3.39 -15.20
C CYS A 127 -15.65 4.68 -14.43
N HIS A 128 -14.75 5.11 -13.55
CA HIS A 128 -15.04 6.16 -12.56
C HIS A 128 -14.14 7.40 -12.63
N MET A 129 -13.02 7.35 -13.40
CA MET A 129 -12.17 8.53 -13.50
C MET A 129 -12.88 9.68 -14.22
N THR A 130 -12.91 10.83 -13.57
CA THR A 130 -13.50 12.04 -14.13
C THR A 130 -12.49 13.17 -14.23
N THR A 131 -12.61 14.00 -15.27
CA THR A 131 -11.83 15.22 -15.41
C THR A 131 -12.80 16.37 -15.69
N LYS A 132 -12.77 17.42 -14.85
CA LYS A 132 -13.71 18.56 -14.93
C LYS A 132 -15.18 18.12 -14.95
N GLY A 133 -15.55 17.13 -14.14
CA GLY A 133 -16.90 16.58 -14.04
C GLY A 133 -17.37 15.71 -15.21
N LYS A 134 -16.49 15.40 -16.17
CA LYS A 134 -16.79 14.52 -17.30
C LYS A 134 -15.95 13.24 -17.19
N GLN A 135 -16.55 12.11 -17.55
CA GLN A 135 -15.84 10.83 -17.59
C GLN A 135 -14.65 10.92 -18.56
N TYR A 136 -13.46 10.53 -18.07
CA TYR A 136 -12.22 10.63 -18.81
C TYR A 136 -12.20 9.65 -20.00
N PHE A 137 -12.55 8.39 -19.76
CA PHE A 137 -12.60 7.34 -20.78
C PHE A 137 -13.99 7.31 -21.45
N LYS A 138 -14.10 7.96 -22.59
CA LYS A 138 -15.41 8.12 -23.28
C LYS A 138 -16.09 6.80 -23.68
N GLY A 139 -15.31 5.77 -24.01
CA GLY A 139 -15.81 4.43 -24.37
C GLY A 139 -16.51 3.69 -23.22
N TYR A 140 -16.27 4.13 -21.98
CA TYR A 140 -16.86 3.54 -20.77
C TYR A 140 -17.98 4.38 -20.17
N LYS A 141 -18.58 5.28 -20.97
CA LYS A 141 -19.68 6.12 -20.50
C LYS A 141 -20.86 5.27 -20.07
N GLY A 142 -21.26 5.40 -18.79
CA GLY A 142 -22.36 4.64 -18.21
C GLY A 142 -22.00 3.23 -17.75
N VAL A 143 -20.75 2.80 -17.94
CA VAL A 143 -20.25 1.53 -17.38
C VAL A 143 -19.83 1.76 -15.93
N THR A 144 -20.24 0.86 -15.05
CA THR A 144 -19.91 0.88 -13.62
C THR A 144 -19.28 -0.43 -13.21
N VAL A 145 -18.47 -0.39 -12.16
CA VAL A 145 -17.95 -1.58 -11.49
C VAL A 145 -18.96 -1.97 -10.40
N CYS A 146 -19.23 -3.26 -10.23
CA CYS A 146 -20.11 -3.74 -9.18
C CYS A 146 -19.56 -3.36 -7.79
N GLU A 147 -20.42 -3.04 -6.84
CA GLU A 147 -20.05 -2.58 -5.49
C GLU A 147 -19.11 -3.55 -4.78
N ARG A 148 -19.28 -4.86 -4.98
CA ARG A 148 -18.43 -5.89 -4.40
C ARG A 148 -16.95 -5.68 -4.76
N TRP A 149 -16.68 -5.24 -5.98
CA TRP A 149 -15.32 -5.01 -6.48
C TRP A 149 -14.80 -3.59 -6.24
N HIS A 150 -15.56 -2.73 -5.59
CA HIS A 150 -14.99 -1.51 -5.01
C HIS A 150 -13.98 -1.85 -3.90
N ASN A 151 -14.15 -2.99 -3.23
CA ASN A 151 -13.19 -3.55 -2.28
C ASN A 151 -12.13 -4.39 -3.00
N PHE A 152 -10.86 -3.99 -2.90
CA PHE A 152 -9.74 -4.70 -3.52
C PHE A 152 -9.60 -6.14 -3.04
N GLN A 153 -9.84 -6.43 -1.75
CA GLN A 153 -9.75 -7.80 -1.23
C GLN A 153 -10.79 -8.70 -1.87
N ASN A 154 -12.02 -8.22 -2.03
CA ASN A 154 -13.09 -8.96 -2.68
C ASN A 154 -12.78 -9.22 -4.16
N PHE A 155 -12.27 -8.22 -4.86
CA PHE A 155 -11.80 -8.37 -6.23
C PHE A 155 -10.74 -9.47 -6.33
N CYS A 156 -9.71 -9.45 -5.46
CA CYS A 156 -8.67 -10.48 -5.45
C CYS A 156 -9.19 -11.89 -5.14
N ASN A 157 -10.20 -12.02 -4.25
CA ASN A 157 -10.83 -13.30 -3.93
C ASN A 157 -11.65 -13.87 -5.10
N ASP A 158 -12.20 -12.98 -5.93
CA ASP A 158 -13.01 -13.39 -7.09
C ASP A 158 -12.18 -13.58 -8.37
N LEU A 159 -11.05 -12.86 -8.47
CA LEU A 159 -10.15 -12.88 -9.63
C LEU A 159 -9.80 -14.31 -10.13
N PRO A 160 -9.47 -15.29 -9.27
CA PRO A 160 -9.18 -16.66 -9.72
C PRO A 160 -10.35 -17.40 -10.34
N LYS A 161 -11.59 -16.91 -10.12
CA LYS A 161 -12.82 -17.52 -10.65
C LYS A 161 -13.18 -16.99 -12.04
N LEU A 162 -12.51 -15.96 -12.52
CA LEU A 162 -12.77 -15.39 -13.82
C LEU A 162 -12.30 -16.30 -14.94
N HIS A 163 -13.09 -16.35 -16.00
CA HIS A 163 -12.69 -17.05 -17.21
C HIS A 163 -11.40 -16.46 -17.77
N GLY A 164 -10.44 -17.31 -18.13
CA GLY A 164 -9.13 -16.85 -18.65
C GLY A 164 -8.09 -16.49 -17.59
N TYR A 165 -8.43 -16.51 -16.29
CA TYR A 165 -7.50 -16.16 -15.21
C TYR A 165 -6.16 -16.90 -15.27
N ASN A 166 -6.17 -18.23 -15.48
CA ASN A 166 -4.94 -19.02 -15.53
C ASN A 166 -4.04 -18.58 -16.69
N LYS A 167 -4.61 -18.33 -17.87
CA LYS A 167 -3.86 -17.84 -19.02
C LYS A 167 -3.23 -16.48 -18.74
N TRP A 168 -4.00 -15.57 -18.17
CA TRP A 168 -3.52 -14.24 -17.76
C TRP A 168 -2.43 -14.33 -16.69
N LYS A 169 -2.59 -15.23 -15.70
CA LYS A 169 -1.61 -15.40 -14.62
C LYS A 169 -0.29 -15.95 -15.13
N ASP A 170 -0.35 -16.99 -15.97
CA ASP A 170 0.82 -17.78 -16.34
C ASP A 170 1.60 -17.15 -17.53
N ASN A 171 0.95 -16.25 -18.29
CA ASN A 171 1.55 -15.59 -19.47
C ASN A 171 1.50 -14.06 -19.34
N PRO A 172 2.38 -13.49 -18.51
CA PRO A 172 2.41 -12.04 -18.30
C PRO A 172 2.72 -11.28 -19.59
N GLY A 173 1.83 -10.36 -19.98
CA GLY A 173 2.00 -9.52 -21.17
C GLY A 173 1.43 -10.08 -22.47
N GLU A 174 1.00 -11.34 -22.51
CA GLU A 174 0.35 -11.94 -23.69
C GLU A 174 -1.17 -11.91 -23.61
N TYR A 175 -1.72 -11.95 -22.39
CA TYR A 175 -3.16 -12.00 -22.14
C TYR A 175 -3.59 -10.85 -21.22
N GLU A 176 -4.70 -10.22 -21.59
CA GLU A 176 -5.43 -9.26 -20.77
C GLU A 176 -6.71 -9.91 -20.24
N LEU A 177 -7.18 -9.49 -19.07
CA LEU A 177 -8.51 -9.78 -18.55
C LEU A 177 -9.37 -8.55 -18.79
N ASP A 178 -10.40 -8.71 -19.60
CA ASP A 178 -11.44 -7.71 -19.86
C ASP A 178 -12.68 -7.96 -18.99
#